data_6e075e0d4ca045e7b6bff6f9f45df1cf
#
_entry.id   6e075e0d4ca045e7b6bff6f9f45df1cf
#
_cell.length_a   1.000
_cell.length_b   1.000
_cell.length_c   1.000
_cell.angle_alpha   90.00
_cell.angle_beta   90.00
_cell.angle_gamma   90.00
#
_symmetry.space_group_name_H-M   'P 1'
#
loop_
_entity.id
_entity.type
_entity.pdbx_description
1 polymer ?
#
loop_
_entity_poly.entity_id
_entity_poly.type
_entity_poly.pdbx_seq_one_letter_code
_entity_poly.pdbx_strand_id
1 'polypeptide(L)'
;MKSTYTSSYSYSNDGNPYESGSRLFNDDLICACLLHDYGHFLLEDPNELVKSKLDGEHENIGYQYLKKFFGQKVVEPIKYHVLAKRYLARDKKYFDFLSDASKISLKLQGGVLNDKESKKFENKSYFKPSILLRKFDEAAKRTDIKMKSIHDYEKLLSSKLI
;
A
#
# COMPACT_ATOMS: atom_id res chain seq x y z
N MET A 1 -29.78 -9.37 -8.33
CA MET A 1 -29.50 -7.96 -7.98
C MET A 1 -28.09 -7.63 -8.46
N LYS A 2 -27.98 -6.78 -9.50
CA LYS A 2 -26.70 -6.35 -10.04
C LYS A 2 -26.15 -5.24 -9.14
N SER A 3 -25.10 -5.52 -8.37
CA SER A 3 -24.34 -4.50 -7.64
C SER A 3 -23.50 -3.73 -8.65
N THR A 4 -23.95 -2.56 -9.02
CA THR A 4 -23.19 -1.58 -9.79
C THR A 4 -22.18 -0.91 -8.85
N TYR A 5 -20.94 -1.42 -8.83
CA TYR A 5 -19.82 -0.67 -8.29
C TYR A 5 -19.47 0.45 -9.27
N THR A 6 -20.19 1.55 -9.18
CA THR A 6 -19.78 2.80 -9.81
C THR A 6 -18.63 3.35 -8.97
N SER A 7 -17.40 3.23 -9.49
CA SER A 7 -16.23 3.94 -8.99
C SER A 7 -16.43 5.43 -9.25
N SER A 8 -17.14 6.11 -8.36
CA SER A 8 -17.23 7.58 -8.37
C SER A 8 -16.02 8.16 -7.63
N TYR A 9 -14.82 8.01 -8.19
CA TYR A 9 -13.74 8.91 -7.88
C TYR A 9 -13.91 10.13 -8.79
N SER A 10 -14.64 11.14 -8.32
CA SER A 10 -14.61 12.45 -8.94
C SER A 10 -13.27 13.09 -8.63
N TYR A 11 -12.38 13.10 -9.60
CA TYR A 11 -11.24 14.03 -9.60
C TYR A 11 -11.82 15.44 -9.73
N SER A 12 -11.35 16.39 -8.92
CA SER A 12 -11.56 17.80 -9.18
C SER A 12 -11.01 18.10 -10.57
N ASN A 13 -11.67 18.99 -11.33
CA ASN A 13 -11.31 19.34 -12.72
C ASN A 13 -9.89 19.89 -12.91
N ASP A 14 -9.16 20.18 -11.82
CA ASP A 14 -7.79 20.67 -11.77
C ASP A 14 -6.75 19.56 -11.55
N GLY A 15 -7.19 18.31 -11.43
CA GLY A 15 -6.30 17.17 -11.19
C GLY A 15 -5.63 17.17 -9.81
N ASN A 16 -6.07 18.03 -8.89
CA ASN A 16 -5.56 18.07 -7.53
C ASN A 16 -6.40 17.16 -6.61
N PRO A 17 -5.89 16.00 -6.19
CA PRO A 17 -6.61 15.09 -5.30
C PRO A 17 -6.79 15.64 -3.88
N TYR A 18 -6.26 16.83 -3.58
CA TYR A 18 -6.23 17.42 -2.24
C TYR A 18 -7.38 18.38 -1.93
N GLU A 19 -8.20 18.79 -2.92
CA GLU A 19 -9.22 19.85 -2.73
C GLU A 19 -10.66 19.39 -2.56
N SER A 20 -10.99 18.14 -2.73
CA SER A 20 -12.34 17.69 -2.42
C SER A 20 -12.44 17.13 -1.02
N GLY A 21 -12.91 17.89 -0.05
CA GLY A 21 -13.38 17.62 1.33
C GLY A 21 -13.58 16.21 1.88
N SER A 22 -13.07 15.17 1.25
CA SER A 22 -13.05 13.82 1.76
C SER A 22 -11.75 13.58 2.51
N ARG A 23 -11.84 13.46 3.83
CA ARG A 23 -10.77 13.08 4.77
C ARG A 23 -10.10 11.72 4.50
N LEU A 24 -10.14 11.21 3.27
CA LEU A 24 -9.54 9.95 2.86
C LEU A 24 -8.03 10.09 2.61
N PHE A 25 -7.57 11.29 2.26
CA PHE A 25 -6.17 11.60 2.03
C PHE A 25 -5.67 12.48 3.16
N ASN A 26 -5.13 11.88 4.17
CA ASN A 26 -4.39 12.61 5.18
C ASN A 26 -2.89 12.46 4.93
N ASP A 27 -2.13 13.40 5.45
CA ASP A 27 -0.67 13.44 5.35
C ASP A 27 0.00 12.14 5.81
N ASP A 28 -0.56 11.48 6.84
CA ASP A 28 -0.02 10.22 7.36
C ASP A 28 -0.10 9.10 6.31
N LEU A 29 -1.21 9.03 5.56
CA LEU A 29 -1.38 8.05 4.50
C LEU A 29 -0.47 8.35 3.30
N ILE A 30 -0.24 9.63 2.96
CA ILE A 30 0.72 10.01 1.93
C ILE A 30 2.12 9.56 2.33
N CYS A 31 2.55 9.83 3.56
CA CYS A 31 3.84 9.35 4.07
C CYS A 31 3.92 7.82 4.04
N ALA A 32 2.86 7.12 4.43
CA ALA A 32 2.80 5.66 4.35
C ALA A 32 2.96 5.16 2.91
N CYS A 33 2.29 5.79 1.93
CA CYS A 33 2.44 5.44 0.50
C CYS A 33 3.86 5.68 -0.03
N LEU A 34 4.52 6.75 0.38
CA LEU A 34 5.90 7.05 -0.04
C LEU A 34 6.92 6.06 0.54
N LEU A 35 6.64 5.52 1.72
CA LEU A 35 7.60 4.73 2.50
C LEU A 35 7.27 3.23 2.55
N HIS A 36 6.17 2.76 1.93
CA HIS A 36 5.68 1.39 2.15
C HIS A 36 6.67 0.30 1.74
N ASP A 37 7.46 0.54 0.70
CA ASP A 37 8.45 -0.39 0.18
C ASP A 37 9.86 -0.13 0.72
N TYR A 38 10.02 0.78 1.72
CA TYR A 38 11.32 1.11 2.29
C TYR A 38 12.08 -0.12 2.83
N GLY A 39 11.36 -1.12 3.30
CA GLY A 39 11.93 -2.37 3.76
C GLY A 39 12.77 -3.11 2.72
N HIS A 40 12.49 -2.94 1.42
CA HIS A 40 13.31 -3.53 0.36
C HIS A 40 14.74 -2.98 0.34
N PHE A 41 14.95 -1.71 0.71
CA PHE A 41 16.28 -1.11 0.80
C PHE A 41 17.09 -1.60 2.01
N LEU A 42 16.43 -2.24 2.98
CA LEU A 42 17.03 -2.76 4.20
C LEU A 42 17.37 -4.26 4.10
N LEU A 43 16.96 -4.91 3.01
CA LEU A 43 17.32 -6.31 2.74
C LEU A 43 18.75 -6.38 2.19
N GLU A 44 19.54 -7.35 2.66
CA GLU A 44 20.94 -7.51 2.25
C GLU A 44 21.05 -7.86 0.75
N ASP A 45 20.18 -8.72 0.23
CA ASP A 45 20.09 -9.04 -1.21
C ASP A 45 18.64 -9.38 -1.63
N PRO A 46 17.86 -8.37 -2.06
CA PRO A 46 16.51 -8.61 -2.55
C PRO A 46 16.46 -9.58 -3.76
N ASN A 47 17.50 -9.61 -4.60
CA ASN A 47 17.53 -10.47 -5.77
C ASN A 47 17.71 -11.95 -5.40
N GLU A 48 18.53 -12.23 -4.41
CA GLU A 48 18.70 -13.60 -3.90
C GLU A 48 17.42 -14.12 -3.24
N LEU A 49 16.66 -13.28 -2.52
CA LEU A 49 15.37 -13.66 -1.96
C LEU A 49 14.37 -14.02 -3.06
N VAL A 50 14.30 -13.22 -4.14
CA VAL A 50 13.43 -13.52 -5.30
C VAL A 50 13.86 -14.82 -5.99
N LYS A 51 15.16 -15.03 -6.20
CA LYS A 51 15.70 -16.26 -6.81
C LYS A 51 15.43 -17.49 -5.94
N SER A 52 15.56 -17.37 -4.63
CA SER A 52 15.25 -18.45 -3.68
C SER A 52 13.76 -18.68 -3.44
N LYS A 53 12.89 -17.87 -4.06
CA LYS A 53 11.43 -17.88 -3.86
C LYS A 53 11.01 -17.67 -2.39
N LEU A 54 11.80 -16.92 -1.64
CA LEU A 54 11.50 -16.52 -0.27
C LEU A 54 10.82 -15.15 -0.27
N ASP A 55 9.86 -14.99 0.62
CA ASP A 55 9.34 -13.66 0.96
C ASP A 55 10.26 -13.02 2.00
N GLY A 56 10.86 -11.89 1.65
CA GLY A 56 11.75 -11.16 2.55
C GLY A 56 11.02 -10.40 3.66
N GLU A 57 9.70 -10.50 3.75
CA GLU A 57 8.87 -9.78 4.76
C GLU A 57 9.21 -8.29 4.85
N HIS A 58 9.46 -7.66 3.68
CA HIS A 58 9.89 -6.25 3.59
C HIS A 58 8.96 -5.30 4.35
N GLU A 59 7.65 -5.60 4.42
CA GLU A 59 6.67 -4.82 5.16
C GLU A 59 6.93 -4.84 6.67
N ASN A 60 7.37 -5.98 7.21
CA ASN A 60 7.71 -6.10 8.62
C ASN A 60 9.06 -5.43 8.93
N ILE A 61 10.05 -5.60 8.06
CA ILE A 61 11.37 -4.96 8.17
C ILE A 61 11.20 -3.43 8.10
N GLY A 62 10.49 -2.93 7.10
CA GLY A 62 10.17 -1.51 6.94
C GLY A 62 9.45 -0.95 8.18
N TYR A 63 8.42 -1.65 8.66
CA TYR A 63 7.71 -1.28 9.88
C TYR A 63 8.65 -1.17 11.10
N GLN A 64 9.48 -2.19 11.35
CA GLN A 64 10.37 -2.21 12.53
C GLN A 64 11.41 -1.08 12.48
N TYR A 65 11.85 -0.70 11.30
CA TYR A 65 12.76 0.42 11.12
C TYR A 65 12.06 1.77 11.27
N LEU A 66 10.98 1.97 10.52
CA LEU A 66 10.29 3.25 10.40
C LEU A 66 9.53 3.66 11.66
N LYS A 67 9.09 2.71 12.51
CA LYS A 67 8.41 3.02 13.78
C LYS A 67 9.27 3.78 14.79
N LYS A 68 10.58 3.87 14.55
CA LYS A 68 11.50 4.67 15.35
C LYS A 68 11.40 6.16 15.03
N PHE A 69 10.80 6.49 13.89
CA PHE A 69 10.78 7.84 13.32
C PHE A 69 9.37 8.35 13.05
N PHE A 70 8.40 7.47 12.88
CA PHE A 70 7.03 7.81 12.49
C PHE A 70 5.99 7.19 13.42
N GLY A 71 4.90 7.94 13.63
CA GLY A 71 3.78 7.46 14.43
C GLY A 71 2.97 6.33 13.77
N GLN A 72 2.14 5.67 14.58
CA GLN A 72 1.35 4.48 14.17
C GLN A 72 0.50 4.72 12.92
N LYS A 73 -0.03 5.93 12.70
CA LYS A 73 -0.86 6.26 11.53
C LYS A 73 -0.10 6.15 10.21
N VAL A 74 1.23 6.28 10.24
CA VAL A 74 2.12 6.07 9.08
C VAL A 74 2.54 4.62 8.98
N VAL A 75 3.03 4.02 10.06
CA VAL A 75 3.74 2.74 9.99
C VAL A 75 2.81 1.52 10.00
N GLU A 76 1.63 1.58 10.62
CA GLU A 76 0.71 0.44 10.62
C GLU A 76 0.14 0.13 9.22
N PRO A 77 -0.27 1.11 8.39
CA PRO A 77 -0.62 0.84 7.01
C PRO A 77 0.52 0.19 6.20
N ILE A 78 1.78 0.59 6.45
CA ILE A 78 2.97 -0.03 5.85
C ILE A 78 3.06 -1.50 6.24
N LYS A 79 2.95 -1.80 7.54
CA LYS A 79 2.98 -3.19 8.04
C LYS A 79 1.94 -4.09 7.39
N TYR A 80 0.77 -3.57 7.08
CA TYR A 80 -0.36 -4.36 6.60
C TYR A 80 -0.60 -4.27 5.09
N HIS A 81 0.25 -3.58 4.31
CA HIS A 81 -0.01 -3.40 2.87
C HIS A 81 0.05 -4.72 2.08
N VAL A 82 0.92 -5.65 2.47
CA VAL A 82 0.96 -7.01 1.88
C VAL A 82 -0.30 -7.79 2.23
N LEU A 83 -0.76 -7.70 3.49
CA LEU A 83 -2.01 -8.33 3.90
C LEU A 83 -3.21 -7.73 3.16
N ALA A 84 -3.20 -6.41 2.90
CA ALA A 84 -4.19 -5.73 2.09
C ALA A 84 -4.20 -6.21 0.63
N LYS A 85 -3.02 -6.44 0.03
CA LYS A 85 -2.90 -7.06 -1.31
C LYS A 85 -3.56 -8.44 -1.33
N ARG A 86 -3.23 -9.30 -0.36
CA ARG A 86 -3.79 -10.65 -0.23
C ARG A 86 -5.31 -10.63 -0.04
N TYR A 87 -5.82 -9.65 0.72
CA TYR A 87 -7.26 -9.43 0.93
C TYR A 87 -7.96 -8.99 -0.36
N LEU A 88 -7.44 -7.97 -1.04
CA LEU A 88 -8.03 -7.43 -2.26
C LEU A 88 -8.03 -8.45 -3.41
N ALA A 89 -7.01 -9.32 -3.46
CA ALA A 89 -6.89 -10.38 -4.47
C ALA A 89 -7.99 -11.47 -4.37
N ARG A 90 -8.85 -11.43 -3.38
CA ARG A 90 -10.10 -12.22 -3.31
C ARG A 90 -11.09 -11.80 -4.38
N ASP A 91 -11.09 -10.52 -4.75
CA ASP A 91 -11.86 -10.02 -5.89
C ASP A 91 -11.15 -10.37 -7.19
N LYS A 92 -11.84 -11.13 -8.06
CA LYS A 92 -11.28 -11.57 -9.34
C LYS A 92 -10.86 -10.41 -10.22
N LYS A 93 -11.61 -9.29 -10.24
CA LYS A 93 -11.27 -8.13 -11.07
C LYS A 93 -9.97 -7.49 -10.59
N TYR A 94 -9.79 -7.36 -9.27
CA TYR A 94 -8.55 -6.85 -8.71
C TYR A 94 -7.39 -7.81 -9.00
N PHE A 95 -7.58 -9.11 -8.84
CA PHE A 95 -6.55 -10.12 -9.14
C PHE A 95 -6.12 -10.07 -10.61
N ASP A 96 -7.07 -10.01 -11.53
CA ASP A 96 -6.80 -9.95 -12.97
C ASP A 96 -6.01 -8.66 -13.35
N PHE A 97 -6.28 -7.55 -12.63
CA PHE A 97 -5.62 -6.26 -12.84
C PHE A 97 -4.18 -6.20 -12.31
N LEU A 98 -3.79 -7.10 -11.40
CA LEU A 98 -2.42 -7.15 -10.87
C LEU A 98 -1.40 -7.39 -11.99
N SER A 99 -0.26 -6.70 -11.93
CA SER A 99 0.91 -7.00 -12.76
C SER A 99 1.44 -8.41 -12.50
N ASP A 100 2.16 -8.99 -13.47
CA ASP A 100 2.73 -10.33 -13.31
C ASP A 100 3.68 -10.42 -12.11
N ALA A 101 4.49 -9.39 -11.88
CA ALA A 101 5.34 -9.31 -10.70
C ALA A 101 4.53 -9.32 -9.39
N SER A 102 3.39 -8.59 -9.35
CA SER A 102 2.48 -8.60 -8.20
C SER A 102 1.80 -9.95 -7.99
N LYS A 103 1.48 -10.68 -9.06
CA LYS A 103 0.93 -12.05 -8.96
C LYS A 103 1.95 -13.05 -8.44
N ILE A 104 3.21 -12.94 -8.88
CA ILE A 104 4.31 -13.78 -8.40
C ILE A 104 4.53 -13.52 -6.90
N SER A 105 4.71 -12.25 -6.51
CA SER A 105 4.92 -11.90 -5.10
C SER A 105 3.72 -12.27 -4.22
N LEU A 106 2.49 -12.17 -4.71
CA LEU A 106 1.30 -12.63 -4.00
C LEU A 106 1.39 -14.11 -3.61
N LYS A 107 1.87 -14.98 -4.54
CA LYS A 107 2.05 -16.41 -4.27
C LYS A 107 3.12 -16.64 -3.19
N LEU A 108 4.24 -15.93 -3.26
CA LEU A 108 5.33 -16.01 -2.27
C LEU A 108 4.86 -15.55 -0.88
N GLN A 109 3.99 -14.53 -0.83
CA GLN A 109 3.43 -13.96 0.38
C GLN A 109 2.25 -14.74 0.98
N GLY A 110 2.05 -15.98 0.56
CA GLY A 110 1.02 -16.87 1.11
C GLY A 110 -0.34 -16.83 0.39
N GLY A 111 -0.40 -16.21 -0.80
CA GLY A 111 -1.59 -16.22 -1.67
C GLY A 111 -2.75 -15.38 -1.14
N VAL A 112 -3.94 -15.67 -1.63
CA VAL A 112 -5.19 -14.98 -1.28
C VAL A 112 -5.63 -15.35 0.14
N LEU A 113 -6.15 -14.37 0.90
CA LEU A 113 -6.67 -14.65 2.25
C LEU A 113 -7.91 -15.54 2.20
N ASN A 114 -7.99 -16.50 3.12
CA ASN A 114 -9.22 -17.21 3.39
C ASN A 114 -10.22 -16.36 4.21
N ASP A 115 -11.45 -16.87 4.43
CA ASP A 115 -12.50 -16.10 5.13
C ASP A 115 -12.14 -15.78 6.59
N LYS A 116 -11.47 -16.68 7.28
CA LYS A 116 -11.05 -16.48 8.68
C LYS A 116 -9.98 -15.40 8.78
N GLU A 117 -8.98 -15.46 7.90
CA GLU A 117 -7.92 -14.42 7.79
C GLU A 117 -8.49 -13.07 7.43
N SER A 118 -9.44 -13.04 6.48
CA SER A 118 -10.12 -11.82 6.03
C SER A 118 -10.86 -11.14 7.17
N LYS A 119 -11.69 -11.87 7.90
CA LYS A 119 -12.39 -11.34 9.08
C LYS A 119 -11.42 -10.82 10.15
N LYS A 120 -10.32 -11.54 10.38
CA LYS A 120 -9.29 -11.09 11.33
C LYS A 120 -8.63 -9.78 10.87
N PHE A 121 -8.42 -9.61 9.57
CA PHE A 121 -7.84 -8.40 9.01
C PHE A 121 -8.83 -7.23 9.03
N GLU A 122 -10.11 -7.45 8.69
CA GLU A 122 -11.17 -6.44 8.72
C GLU A 122 -11.35 -5.80 10.11
N ASN A 123 -11.08 -6.55 11.17
CA ASN A 123 -11.14 -6.07 12.55
C ASN A 123 -9.90 -5.27 13.00
N LYS A 124 -8.89 -5.06 12.15
CA LYS A 124 -7.73 -4.24 12.48
C LYS A 124 -8.07 -2.75 12.39
N SER A 125 -7.60 -1.96 13.35
CA SER A 125 -7.81 -0.51 13.39
C SER A 125 -7.30 0.20 12.13
N TYR A 126 -6.25 -0.33 11.50
CA TYR A 126 -5.63 0.21 10.28
C TYR A 126 -6.03 -0.54 9.00
N PHE A 127 -7.13 -1.30 9.03
CA PHE A 127 -7.65 -1.99 7.84
C PHE A 127 -7.88 -1.03 6.67
N LYS A 128 -8.72 0.00 6.87
CA LYS A 128 -9.07 0.96 5.81
C LYS A 128 -7.84 1.70 5.24
N PRO A 129 -6.94 2.29 6.06
CA PRO A 129 -5.72 2.91 5.55
C PRO A 129 -4.83 1.94 4.76
N SER A 130 -4.70 0.68 5.19
CA SER A 130 -3.90 -0.33 4.47
C SER A 130 -4.50 -0.69 3.12
N ILE A 131 -5.82 -0.81 3.02
CA ILE A 131 -6.54 -1.01 1.75
C ILE A 131 -6.32 0.17 0.80
N LEU A 132 -6.41 1.41 1.31
CA LEU A 132 -6.18 2.61 0.51
C LEU A 132 -4.75 2.68 0.02
N LEU A 133 -3.77 2.49 0.91
CA LEU A 133 -2.35 2.43 0.55
C LEU A 133 -2.13 1.46 -0.61
N ARG A 134 -2.63 0.22 -0.49
CA ARG A 134 -2.44 -0.79 -1.52
C ARG A 134 -3.09 -0.43 -2.86
N LYS A 135 -4.25 0.23 -2.83
CA LYS A 135 -4.89 0.72 -4.06
C LYS A 135 -4.07 1.81 -4.72
N PHE A 136 -3.45 2.71 -3.95
CA PHE A 136 -2.57 3.75 -4.48
C PHE A 136 -1.28 3.19 -5.03
N ASP A 137 -0.65 2.24 -4.36
CA ASP A 137 0.51 1.52 -4.87
C ASP A 137 0.21 0.92 -6.26
N GLU A 138 -0.90 0.23 -6.43
CA GLU A 138 -1.26 -0.33 -7.73
C GLU A 138 -1.56 0.74 -8.78
N ALA A 139 -2.22 1.84 -8.40
CA ALA A 139 -2.51 2.95 -9.30
C ALA A 139 -1.23 3.72 -9.71
N ALA A 140 -0.23 3.79 -8.85
CA ALA A 140 1.04 4.47 -9.10
C ALA A 140 1.94 3.76 -10.13
N LYS A 141 1.65 2.51 -10.48
CA LYS A 141 2.37 1.75 -11.52
C LYS A 141 2.07 2.23 -12.95
N ARG A 142 1.19 3.19 -13.10
CA ARG A 142 0.92 3.83 -14.38
C ARG A 142 2.12 4.69 -14.81
N THR A 143 2.51 4.56 -16.08
CA THR A 143 3.66 5.26 -16.67
C THR A 143 3.29 6.54 -17.40
N ASP A 144 1.99 6.81 -17.55
CA ASP A 144 1.44 7.97 -18.28
C ASP A 144 1.24 9.22 -17.40
N ILE A 145 1.57 9.14 -16.11
CA ILE A 145 1.41 10.24 -15.15
C ILE A 145 2.78 10.84 -14.81
N LYS A 146 2.89 12.17 -14.91
CA LYS A 146 4.07 12.88 -14.41
C LYS A 146 4.12 12.82 -12.89
N MET A 147 5.08 12.07 -12.36
CA MET A 147 5.29 11.92 -10.93
C MET A 147 6.04 13.12 -10.36
N LYS A 148 5.67 13.52 -9.13
CA LYS A 148 6.48 14.44 -8.33
C LYS A 148 7.73 13.71 -7.80
N SER A 149 8.81 14.47 -7.57
CA SER A 149 10.01 13.94 -6.91
C SER A 149 9.76 13.71 -5.44
N ILE A 150 10.52 12.80 -4.82
CA ILE A 150 10.50 12.61 -3.36
C ILE A 150 10.86 13.89 -2.60
N HIS A 151 11.70 14.75 -3.18
CA HIS A 151 12.05 16.06 -2.63
C HIS A 151 10.84 17.01 -2.47
N ASP A 152 9.81 16.87 -3.32
CA ASP A 152 8.57 17.65 -3.20
C ASP A 152 7.80 17.32 -1.92
N TYR A 153 8.08 16.18 -1.29
CA TYR A 153 7.46 15.70 -0.06
C TYR A 153 8.34 15.82 1.19
N GLU A 154 9.55 16.39 1.08
CA GLU A 154 10.51 16.50 2.19
C GLU A 154 9.90 17.20 3.42
N LYS A 155 9.23 18.35 3.22
CA LYS A 155 8.57 19.08 4.30
C LYS A 155 7.46 18.27 4.96
N LEU A 156 6.70 17.52 4.16
CA LEU A 156 5.64 16.66 4.66
C LEU A 156 6.21 15.53 5.51
N LEU A 157 7.21 14.80 5.00
CA LEU A 157 7.87 13.71 5.71
C LEU A 157 8.48 14.22 7.03
N SER A 158 9.20 15.36 6.99
CA SER A 158 9.81 15.97 8.17
C SER A 158 8.77 16.38 9.22
N SER A 159 7.59 16.84 8.81
CA SER A 159 6.51 17.23 9.74
C SER A 159 5.86 16.05 10.46
N LYS A 160 6.11 14.80 10.02
CA LYS A 160 5.55 13.57 10.60
C LYS A 160 6.54 12.78 11.44
N LEU A 161 7.78 13.26 11.55
CA LEU A 161 8.77 12.70 12.47
C LEU A 161 8.34 12.90 13.92
N ILE A 162 8.60 11.89 14.78
CA ILE A 162 8.30 11.87 16.22
C ILE A 162 9.56 12.13 17.03
#